data_0ba08ae440f64c02befda3acd2b13e4e
#
_entry.id   0ba08ae440f64c02befda3acd2b13e4e
#
_cell.length_a   1.000
_cell.length_b   1.000
_cell.length_c   1.000
_cell.angle_alpha   90.00
_cell.angle_beta   90.00
_cell.angle_gamma   90.00
#
_symmetry.space_group_name_H-M   'P 1'
#
loop_
_entity.id
_entity.type
_entity.pdbx_description
1 polymer ?
#
loop_
_entity_poly.entity_id
_entity_poly.type
_entity_poly.pdbx_seq_one_letter_code
_entity_poly.pdbx_strand_id
1 'polypeptide(L)'
;MKLLVKQEHAVFYLKDSVTEEVLYGGAAGGGKSALGCLWLIEMCQKYPGTRWLMGRSKLKTLKETTLNTFFEQATLLRLGNQFKYRSVEHVIQFNNGSQILLKDLFSYPSDPNFDSLGSLEISGAFIDECNQVAYHAWQIVKSRIRYKLTQYGLIPKMLGSCNPAKNWAYKEFYKPQRDGILPLHRRFIQSLPTDNPHLHPSYLKSLLRLDKNSRERLYYGNWEYDDDPATLMDNDSIADYFNPSHLSPAGLKFMTIDVARKGRDKTVFRIWHGWVCIARESIAKSGLDEVVGRAKILQTRYGIALSNIVADEDGVGGGVVDFLKCKGFVNNSSPLEMLEGSTYVKPNYDNLKSQCSIKMAEMITNRLAGELCDNDAVKQTTAEEMEQVKLKDIDKDGRQGIIPKDRIKELIGRSPDEWDSIMMRYWFALRKTFNTKVRVG
;
A
#
# COMPACT_ATOMS: atom_id res chain seq x y z
N MET A 1 36.04 1.05 -2.93
CA MET A 1 35.05 1.17 -1.83
C MET A 1 34.87 -0.20 -1.20
N LYS A 2 34.87 -0.33 0.12
CA LYS A 2 34.69 -1.62 0.80
C LYS A 2 33.19 -1.83 1.05
N LEU A 3 32.64 -2.94 0.61
CA LEU A 3 31.27 -3.32 0.89
C LEU A 3 31.10 -3.72 2.37
N LEU A 4 29.88 -3.60 2.89
CA LEU A 4 29.51 -4.18 4.18
C LEU A 4 29.44 -5.72 4.03
N VAL A 5 29.70 -6.47 5.09
CA VAL A 5 29.67 -7.95 5.06
C VAL A 5 28.35 -8.49 4.48
N LYS A 6 27.22 -7.92 4.88
CA LYS A 6 25.90 -8.32 4.33
C LYS A 6 25.73 -7.96 2.85
N GLN A 7 26.35 -6.85 2.40
CA GLN A 7 26.36 -6.49 0.99
C GLN A 7 27.23 -7.45 0.17
N GLU A 8 28.37 -7.89 0.70
CA GLU A 8 29.23 -8.92 0.05
C GLU A 8 28.45 -10.23 -0.14
N HIS A 9 27.69 -10.67 0.88
CA HIS A 9 26.83 -11.85 0.74
C HIS A 9 25.77 -11.65 -0.35
N ALA A 10 25.15 -10.48 -0.46
CA ALA A 10 24.18 -10.21 -1.51
C ALA A 10 24.83 -10.23 -2.90
N VAL A 11 25.98 -9.61 -3.05
CA VAL A 11 26.76 -9.59 -4.29
C VAL A 11 27.17 -11.00 -4.71
N PHE A 12 27.52 -11.88 -3.78
CA PHE A 12 27.80 -13.28 -4.07
C PHE A 12 26.61 -13.95 -4.79
N TYR A 13 25.40 -13.83 -4.24
CA TYR A 13 24.20 -14.39 -4.87
C TYR A 13 23.76 -13.67 -6.15
N LEU A 14 24.01 -12.38 -6.28
CA LEU A 14 23.77 -11.63 -7.51
C LEU A 14 24.73 -12.03 -8.65
N LYS A 15 25.84 -12.71 -8.34
CA LYS A 15 26.84 -13.15 -9.31
C LYS A 15 26.85 -14.66 -9.56
N ASP A 16 26.16 -15.45 -8.74
CA ASP A 16 26.07 -16.91 -8.93
C ASP A 16 25.21 -17.28 -10.15
N SER A 17 25.19 -18.56 -10.52
CA SER A 17 24.45 -19.09 -11.65
C SER A 17 23.13 -19.77 -11.27
N VAL A 18 22.65 -19.62 -10.04
CA VAL A 18 21.47 -20.31 -9.50
C VAL A 18 20.42 -19.32 -9.00
N THR A 19 20.83 -18.30 -8.28
CA THR A 19 19.92 -17.32 -7.63
C THR A 19 19.40 -16.32 -8.65
N GLU A 20 18.10 -16.24 -8.81
CA GLU A 20 17.42 -15.29 -9.71
C GLU A 20 16.90 -14.05 -8.96
N GLU A 21 16.47 -14.24 -7.72
CA GLU A 21 15.81 -13.21 -6.93
C GLU A 21 16.51 -13.07 -5.56
N VAL A 22 16.99 -11.86 -5.26
CA VAL A 22 17.59 -11.52 -3.96
C VAL A 22 16.76 -10.44 -3.31
N LEU A 23 16.26 -10.68 -2.11
CA LEU A 23 15.68 -9.66 -1.26
C LEU A 23 16.70 -9.25 -0.19
N TYR A 24 17.22 -8.03 -0.30
CA TYR A 24 18.07 -7.41 0.72
C TYR A 24 17.17 -6.57 1.63
N GLY A 25 16.55 -7.24 2.61
CA GLY A 25 15.53 -6.69 3.48
C GLY A 25 16.05 -6.44 4.90
N GLY A 26 15.39 -5.57 5.64
CA GLY A 26 15.73 -5.34 7.05
C GLY A 26 15.59 -3.89 7.49
N ALA A 27 16.25 -3.55 8.58
CA ALA A 27 16.09 -2.25 9.23
C ALA A 27 16.59 -1.06 8.41
N ALA A 28 16.26 0.14 8.83
CA ALA A 28 16.72 1.37 8.19
C ALA A 28 18.23 1.56 8.35
N GLY A 29 18.88 2.18 7.35
CA GLY A 29 20.33 2.47 7.44
C GLY A 29 21.27 1.32 7.09
N GLY A 30 20.77 0.12 6.76
CA GLY A 30 21.58 -1.06 6.41
C GLY A 30 22.26 -1.00 5.03
N GLY A 31 22.32 0.14 4.36
CA GLY A 31 23.00 0.31 3.07
C GLY A 31 22.28 -0.33 1.88
N LYS A 32 20.96 -0.55 1.97
CA LYS A 32 20.15 -1.26 0.96
C LYS A 32 20.15 -0.59 -0.41
N SER A 33 19.73 0.67 -0.49
CA SER A 33 19.67 1.43 -1.75
C SER A 33 21.07 1.63 -2.36
N ALA A 34 22.10 1.83 -1.52
CA ALA A 34 23.48 1.92 -1.96
C ALA A 34 23.96 0.62 -2.66
N LEU A 35 23.64 -0.55 -2.09
CA LEU A 35 23.93 -1.83 -2.72
C LEU A 35 23.31 -1.96 -4.09
N GLY A 36 22.01 -1.63 -4.23
CA GLY A 36 21.30 -1.71 -5.50
C GLY A 36 21.92 -0.80 -6.57
N CYS A 37 22.26 0.43 -6.20
CA CYS A 37 22.92 1.37 -7.09
C CYS A 37 24.32 0.89 -7.52
N LEU A 38 25.14 0.40 -6.56
CA LEU A 38 26.47 -0.15 -6.83
C LEU A 38 26.40 -1.35 -7.76
N TRP A 39 25.48 -2.27 -7.50
CA TRP A 39 25.27 -3.43 -8.39
C TRP A 39 24.91 -3.02 -9.80
N LEU A 40 23.96 -2.09 -10.00
CA LEU A 40 23.61 -1.60 -11.32
C LEU A 40 24.79 -0.92 -12.03
N ILE A 41 25.60 -0.13 -11.32
CA ILE A 41 26.80 0.49 -11.85
C ILE A 41 27.78 -0.60 -12.34
N GLU A 42 28.08 -1.58 -11.48
CA GLU A 42 28.99 -2.69 -11.82
C GLU A 42 28.51 -3.44 -13.05
N MET A 43 27.21 -3.75 -13.12
CA MET A 43 26.64 -4.49 -14.25
C MET A 43 26.71 -3.69 -15.56
N CYS A 44 26.40 -2.39 -15.50
CA CYS A 44 26.53 -1.53 -16.68
C CYS A 44 27.97 -1.41 -17.18
N GLN A 45 28.95 -1.32 -16.28
CA GLN A 45 30.36 -1.24 -16.65
C GLN A 45 30.85 -2.56 -17.22
N LYS A 46 30.51 -3.70 -16.62
CA LYS A 46 31.01 -5.02 -17.01
C LYS A 46 30.41 -5.57 -18.28
N TYR A 47 29.15 -5.22 -18.60
CA TYR A 47 28.41 -5.79 -19.74
C TYR A 47 27.94 -4.70 -20.70
N PRO A 48 28.74 -4.33 -21.69
CA PRO A 48 28.44 -3.25 -22.64
C PRO A 48 27.12 -3.43 -23.40
N GLY A 49 26.37 -2.35 -23.54
CA GLY A 49 25.12 -2.31 -24.29
C GLY A 49 23.95 -3.07 -23.66
N THR A 50 24.02 -3.45 -22.36
CA THR A 50 22.94 -4.06 -21.61
C THR A 50 21.96 -3.00 -21.11
N ARG A 51 20.75 -3.44 -20.71
CA ARG A 51 19.70 -2.57 -20.16
C ARG A 51 19.28 -3.08 -18.79
N TRP A 52 19.37 -2.24 -17.80
CA TRP A 52 19.01 -2.55 -16.43
C TRP A 52 17.83 -1.68 -15.99
N LEU A 53 16.98 -2.18 -15.10
CA LEU A 53 15.87 -1.42 -14.55
C LEU A 53 16.22 -0.97 -13.14
N MET A 54 15.96 0.29 -12.82
CA MET A 54 15.89 0.83 -11.46
C MET A 54 14.44 1.25 -11.22
N GLY A 55 13.75 0.55 -10.33
CA GLY A 55 12.33 0.75 -10.07
C GLY A 55 12.01 1.15 -8.64
N ARG A 56 10.90 1.85 -8.47
CA ARG A 56 10.24 2.13 -7.20
C ARG A 56 8.75 2.32 -7.44
N SER A 57 7.92 2.32 -6.40
CA SER A 57 6.48 2.53 -6.53
C SER A 57 6.15 3.81 -7.33
N LYS A 58 6.82 4.93 -7.06
CA LYS A 58 6.62 6.20 -7.79
C LYS A 58 7.93 6.74 -8.36
N LEU A 59 7.91 7.14 -9.63
CA LEU A 59 9.07 7.71 -10.31
C LEU A 59 9.57 9.01 -9.65
N LYS A 60 8.65 9.85 -9.15
CA LYS A 60 9.01 11.06 -8.41
C LYS A 60 9.88 10.72 -7.21
N THR A 61 9.41 9.80 -6.35
CA THR A 61 10.14 9.37 -5.15
C THR A 61 11.45 8.68 -5.50
N LEU A 62 11.48 7.87 -6.58
CA LEU A 62 12.70 7.26 -7.08
C LEU A 62 13.76 8.32 -7.41
N LYS A 63 13.36 9.40 -8.09
CA LYS A 63 14.28 10.52 -8.44
C LYS A 63 14.77 11.27 -7.19
N GLU A 64 13.90 11.50 -6.22
CA GLU A 64 14.21 12.24 -5.00
C GLU A 64 15.08 11.46 -4.00
N THR A 65 15.16 10.14 -4.13
CA THR A 65 15.84 9.27 -3.15
C THR A 65 16.87 8.36 -3.81
N THR A 66 16.45 7.27 -4.46
CA THR A 66 17.33 6.22 -5.00
C THR A 66 18.28 6.76 -6.07
N LEU A 67 17.81 7.67 -6.93
CA LEU A 67 18.64 8.30 -7.95
C LEU A 67 19.71 9.20 -7.32
N ASN A 68 19.42 9.92 -6.23
CA ASN A 68 20.42 10.69 -5.51
C ASN A 68 21.49 9.77 -4.93
N THR A 69 21.07 8.64 -4.34
CA THR A 69 22.01 7.61 -3.88
C THR A 69 22.89 7.08 -5.03
N PHE A 70 22.33 6.89 -6.23
CA PHE A 70 23.11 6.50 -7.40
C PHE A 70 24.20 7.53 -7.72
N PHE A 71 23.88 8.82 -7.74
CA PHE A 71 24.86 9.87 -8.00
C PHE A 71 25.94 9.97 -6.93
N GLU A 72 25.57 9.78 -5.67
CA GLU A 72 26.53 9.71 -4.54
C GLU A 72 27.52 8.55 -4.76
N GLN A 73 27.02 7.33 -5.08
CA GLN A 73 27.86 6.18 -5.35
C GLN A 73 28.74 6.39 -6.58
N ALA A 74 28.20 6.95 -7.67
CA ALA A 74 28.94 7.26 -8.86
C ALA A 74 30.07 8.28 -8.60
N THR A 75 29.82 9.27 -7.73
CA THR A 75 30.84 10.25 -7.30
C THR A 75 31.94 9.60 -6.50
N LEU A 76 31.57 8.74 -5.54
CA LEU A 76 32.54 7.99 -4.72
C LEU A 76 33.44 7.07 -5.58
N LEU A 77 32.89 6.50 -6.64
CA LEU A 77 33.60 5.67 -7.62
C LEU A 77 34.34 6.48 -8.71
N ARG A 78 34.27 7.82 -8.66
CA ARG A 78 34.88 8.75 -9.63
C ARG A 78 34.47 8.51 -11.08
N LEU A 79 33.18 8.23 -11.31
CA LEU A 79 32.63 7.88 -12.64
C LEU A 79 32.21 9.10 -13.48
N GLY A 80 32.54 10.32 -13.11
CA GLY A 80 31.98 11.59 -13.62
C GLY A 80 31.68 11.67 -15.13
N ASN A 81 32.59 11.18 -16.00
CA ASN A 81 32.42 11.24 -17.45
C ASN A 81 32.01 9.90 -18.08
N GLN A 82 31.70 8.87 -17.32
CA GLN A 82 31.39 7.53 -17.84
C GLN A 82 29.91 7.33 -18.18
N PHE A 83 29.04 8.22 -17.75
CA PHE A 83 27.62 8.18 -18.05
C PHE A 83 27.01 9.57 -18.16
N LYS A 84 25.81 9.63 -18.75
CA LYS A 84 24.97 10.82 -18.83
C LYS A 84 23.55 10.50 -18.39
N TYR A 85 22.98 11.31 -17.49
CA TYR A 85 21.57 11.21 -17.13
C TYR A 85 20.70 12.02 -18.08
N ARG A 86 19.77 11.35 -18.76
CA ARG A 86 18.76 11.93 -19.64
C ARG A 86 17.46 12.05 -18.88
N SER A 87 17.20 13.23 -18.34
CA SER A 87 16.10 13.46 -17.39
C SER A 87 14.69 13.32 -18.00
N VAL A 88 14.55 13.62 -19.30
CA VAL A 88 13.28 13.53 -20.04
C VAL A 88 12.93 12.06 -20.35
N GLU A 89 13.91 11.27 -20.79
CA GLU A 89 13.73 9.86 -21.11
C GLU A 89 13.79 8.96 -19.86
N HIS A 90 14.16 9.52 -18.71
CA HIS A 90 14.38 8.79 -17.46
C HIS A 90 15.38 7.64 -17.57
N VAL A 91 16.52 7.92 -18.24
CA VAL A 91 17.58 6.94 -18.54
C VAL A 91 18.93 7.45 -18.08
N ILE A 92 19.72 6.58 -17.46
CA ILE A 92 21.14 6.79 -17.23
C ILE A 92 21.87 6.03 -18.35
N GLN A 93 22.51 6.75 -19.26
CA GLN A 93 23.21 6.21 -20.41
C GLN A 93 24.71 6.16 -20.15
N PHE A 94 25.32 4.96 -20.13
CA PHE A 94 26.76 4.78 -20.03
C PHE A 94 27.45 4.89 -21.43
N ASN A 95 28.70 5.33 -21.45
CA ASN A 95 29.47 5.51 -22.69
C ASN A 95 29.70 4.19 -23.45
N ASN A 96 29.67 3.04 -22.77
CA ASN A 96 29.77 1.72 -23.38
C ASN A 96 28.45 1.20 -23.98
N GLY A 97 27.41 2.04 -24.01
CA GLY A 97 26.12 1.72 -24.59
C GLY A 97 25.13 1.10 -23.57
N SER A 98 25.57 0.79 -22.36
CA SER A 98 24.66 0.25 -21.32
C SER A 98 23.74 1.33 -20.77
N GLN A 99 22.57 0.92 -20.28
CA GLN A 99 21.52 1.83 -19.81
C GLN A 99 20.94 1.38 -18.48
N ILE A 100 20.57 2.34 -17.64
CA ILE A 100 19.67 2.10 -16.50
C ILE A 100 18.37 2.86 -16.76
N LEU A 101 17.27 2.13 -16.89
CA LEU A 101 15.92 2.65 -17.13
C LEU A 101 15.28 2.92 -15.78
N LEU A 102 14.89 4.16 -15.50
CA LEU A 102 14.16 4.53 -14.30
C LEU A 102 12.66 4.29 -14.54
N LYS A 103 12.03 3.44 -13.73
CA LYS A 103 10.64 3.04 -13.93
C LYS A 103 9.78 3.22 -12.69
N ASP A 104 8.59 3.75 -12.94
CA ASP A 104 7.44 3.72 -12.05
C ASP A 104 6.84 2.31 -12.05
N LEU A 105 6.59 1.75 -10.86
CA LEU A 105 6.02 0.41 -10.70
C LEU A 105 4.70 0.47 -9.90
N PHE A 106 4.05 1.63 -9.92
CA PHE A 106 2.75 1.81 -9.30
C PHE A 106 1.65 1.22 -10.18
N SER A 107 0.69 0.55 -9.56
CA SER A 107 -0.51 0.05 -10.25
C SER A 107 -1.49 1.20 -10.51
N TYR A 108 -1.38 1.82 -11.69
CA TYR A 108 -2.33 2.85 -12.10
C TYR A 108 -3.67 2.23 -12.51
N PRO A 109 -4.80 2.88 -12.22
CA PRO A 109 -6.11 2.43 -12.69
C PRO A 109 -6.21 2.33 -14.22
N SER A 110 -5.41 3.13 -14.93
CA SER A 110 -5.31 3.12 -16.39
C SER A 110 -4.42 2.00 -16.95
N ASP A 111 -3.60 1.36 -16.11
CA ASP A 111 -2.67 0.27 -16.49
C ASP A 111 -2.60 -0.79 -15.37
N PRO A 112 -3.70 -1.46 -15.05
CA PRO A 112 -3.77 -2.41 -13.94
C PRO A 112 -2.93 -3.67 -14.17
N ASN A 113 -2.64 -3.99 -15.43
CA ASN A 113 -1.85 -5.17 -15.84
C ASN A 113 -0.38 -4.84 -16.09
N PHE A 114 0.05 -3.59 -15.87
CA PHE A 114 1.42 -3.12 -16.18
C PHE A 114 1.80 -3.31 -17.65
N ASP A 115 0.86 -3.08 -18.57
CA ASP A 115 1.08 -3.20 -20.01
C ASP A 115 2.18 -2.23 -20.50
N SER A 116 2.34 -1.09 -19.83
CA SER A 116 3.44 -0.14 -20.06
C SER A 116 4.82 -0.75 -19.83
N LEU A 117 4.94 -1.81 -19.01
CA LEU A 117 6.15 -2.60 -18.82
C LEU A 117 6.27 -3.76 -19.81
N GLY A 118 5.19 -4.07 -20.53
CA GLY A 118 5.07 -5.26 -21.38
C GLY A 118 6.10 -5.32 -22.50
N SER A 119 6.49 -4.18 -23.06
CA SER A 119 7.46 -4.06 -24.14
C SER A 119 8.93 -3.97 -23.68
N LEU A 120 9.21 -3.97 -22.38
CA LEU A 120 10.55 -3.87 -21.86
C LEU A 120 11.37 -5.13 -22.15
N GLU A 121 12.62 -4.90 -22.50
CA GLU A 121 13.65 -5.92 -22.61
C GLU A 121 14.86 -5.47 -21.79
N ILE A 122 15.09 -6.13 -20.68
CA ILE A 122 16.11 -5.79 -19.69
C ILE A 122 17.00 -6.99 -19.36
N SER A 123 18.19 -6.70 -18.83
CA SER A 123 19.18 -7.72 -18.43
C SER A 123 19.10 -8.07 -16.95
N GLY A 124 18.47 -7.21 -16.17
CA GLY A 124 18.20 -7.40 -14.75
C GLY A 124 17.53 -6.16 -14.14
N ALA A 125 17.11 -6.25 -12.88
CA ALA A 125 16.36 -5.18 -12.23
C ALA A 125 16.73 -5.01 -10.75
N PHE A 126 16.78 -3.76 -10.32
CA PHE A 126 16.78 -3.37 -8.92
C PHE A 126 15.48 -2.62 -8.59
N ILE A 127 14.74 -3.08 -7.59
CA ILE A 127 13.51 -2.45 -7.11
C ILE A 127 13.72 -2.02 -5.66
N ASP A 128 13.81 -0.71 -5.45
CA ASP A 128 13.98 -0.11 -4.14
C ASP A 128 12.62 0.08 -3.45
N GLU A 129 12.56 -0.14 -2.13
CA GLU A 129 11.33 -0.16 -1.33
C GLU A 129 10.26 -1.06 -1.98
N CYS A 130 10.65 -2.28 -2.38
CA CYS A 130 9.81 -3.19 -3.14
C CYS A 130 8.54 -3.63 -2.39
N ASN A 131 8.50 -3.49 -1.07
CA ASN A 131 7.30 -3.67 -0.25
C ASN A 131 6.17 -2.69 -0.58
N GLN A 132 6.47 -1.56 -1.26
CA GLN A 132 5.50 -0.58 -1.73
C GLN A 132 5.01 -0.86 -3.16
N VAL A 133 5.50 -1.94 -3.77
CA VAL A 133 5.18 -2.36 -5.14
C VAL A 133 4.32 -3.61 -5.08
N ALA A 134 3.28 -3.70 -5.89
CA ALA A 134 2.44 -4.89 -5.98
C ALA A 134 3.27 -6.11 -6.42
N TYR A 135 2.98 -7.30 -5.85
CA TYR A 135 3.70 -8.53 -6.25
C TYR A 135 3.55 -8.83 -7.74
N HIS A 136 2.41 -8.50 -8.33
CA HIS A 136 2.20 -8.63 -9.76
C HIS A 136 3.21 -7.81 -10.58
N ALA A 137 3.50 -6.56 -10.19
CA ALA A 137 4.53 -5.75 -10.86
C ALA A 137 5.93 -6.39 -10.75
N TRP A 138 6.28 -6.96 -9.59
CA TRP A 138 7.50 -7.74 -9.42
C TRP A 138 7.59 -8.89 -10.41
N GLN A 139 6.52 -9.66 -10.55
CA GLN A 139 6.45 -10.79 -11.50
C GLN A 139 6.55 -10.34 -12.97
N ILE A 140 5.87 -9.24 -13.32
CA ILE A 140 5.95 -8.66 -14.68
C ILE A 140 7.37 -8.21 -14.98
N VAL A 141 8.03 -7.46 -14.08
CA VAL A 141 9.44 -7.04 -14.29
C VAL A 141 10.34 -8.27 -14.46
N LYS A 142 10.18 -9.31 -13.65
CA LYS A 142 10.94 -10.55 -13.77
C LYS A 142 10.79 -11.18 -15.15
N SER A 143 9.56 -11.23 -15.68
CA SER A 143 9.28 -11.79 -17.02
C SER A 143 9.92 -10.99 -18.18
N ARG A 144 10.36 -9.75 -17.94
CA ARG A 144 11.03 -8.88 -18.96
C ARG A 144 12.54 -9.05 -18.97
N ILE A 145 13.12 -9.80 -18.04
CA ILE A 145 14.57 -10.03 -17.97
C ILE A 145 14.98 -11.11 -18.98
N ARG A 146 15.35 -10.68 -20.17
CA ARG A 146 15.72 -11.57 -21.29
C ARG A 146 16.75 -10.93 -22.24
N TYR A 147 17.10 -9.66 -22.04
CA TYR A 147 17.94 -8.93 -22.98
C TYR A 147 19.43 -9.26 -22.82
N LYS A 148 20.07 -9.74 -23.87
CA LYS A 148 21.50 -10.08 -23.95
C LYS A 148 22.02 -11.07 -22.90
N LEU A 149 21.15 -11.86 -22.28
CA LEU A 149 21.55 -12.83 -21.25
C LEU A 149 22.52 -13.87 -21.84
N THR A 150 22.13 -14.50 -22.95
CA THR A 150 22.95 -15.52 -23.65
C THR A 150 24.30 -14.95 -24.11
N GLN A 151 24.30 -13.71 -24.59
CA GLN A 151 25.53 -13.04 -25.08
C GLN A 151 26.62 -12.96 -24.00
N TYR A 152 26.19 -12.77 -22.72
CA TYR A 152 27.13 -12.58 -21.62
C TYR A 152 27.14 -13.74 -20.62
N GLY A 153 26.46 -14.85 -20.91
CA GLY A 153 26.35 -15.96 -19.98
C GLY A 153 25.64 -15.60 -18.66
N LEU A 154 24.69 -14.66 -18.72
CA LEU A 154 23.93 -14.22 -17.55
C LEU A 154 22.65 -15.05 -17.38
N ILE A 155 22.20 -15.16 -16.14
CA ILE A 155 20.85 -15.60 -15.80
C ILE A 155 20.01 -14.40 -15.35
N PRO A 156 18.67 -14.49 -15.40
CA PRO A 156 17.81 -13.43 -14.89
C PRO A 156 18.16 -13.08 -13.43
N LYS A 157 18.35 -11.79 -13.14
CA LYS A 157 18.67 -11.32 -11.78
C LYS A 157 17.75 -10.17 -11.37
N MET A 158 17.12 -10.31 -10.22
CA MET A 158 16.38 -9.26 -9.56
C MET A 158 16.91 -9.03 -8.14
N LEU A 159 17.11 -7.77 -7.81
CA LEU A 159 17.41 -7.33 -6.45
C LEU A 159 16.24 -6.49 -5.94
N GLY A 160 15.67 -6.85 -4.81
CA GLY A 160 14.73 -6.03 -4.07
C GLY A 160 15.35 -5.50 -2.80
N SER A 161 14.95 -4.31 -2.38
CA SER A 161 15.26 -3.77 -1.05
C SER A 161 13.99 -3.29 -0.37
N CYS A 162 13.86 -3.51 0.94
CA CYS A 162 12.75 -3.00 1.72
C CYS A 162 13.03 -3.03 3.22
N ASN A 163 12.21 -2.30 3.97
CA ASN A 163 12.08 -2.49 5.42
C ASN A 163 11.09 -3.64 5.70
N PRO A 164 11.12 -4.24 6.91
CA PRO A 164 10.17 -5.28 7.28
C PRO A 164 8.72 -4.83 7.06
N ALA A 165 7.96 -5.64 6.34
CA ALA A 165 6.54 -5.45 6.08
C ALA A 165 5.90 -6.81 5.89
N LYS A 166 4.73 -7.07 6.51
CA LYS A 166 4.04 -8.36 6.46
C LYS A 166 3.24 -8.52 5.16
N ASN A 167 3.90 -8.29 4.01
CA ASN A 167 3.34 -8.39 2.67
C ASN A 167 3.93 -9.55 1.85
N TRP A 168 3.82 -9.47 0.54
CA TRP A 168 4.39 -10.50 -0.31
C TRP A 168 5.89 -10.72 -0.05
N ALA A 169 6.66 -9.67 0.32
CA ALA A 169 8.08 -9.81 0.64
C ALA A 169 8.29 -10.71 1.88
N TYR A 170 7.41 -10.61 2.89
CA TYR A 170 7.38 -11.53 4.02
C TYR A 170 7.03 -12.96 3.59
N LYS A 171 5.94 -13.11 2.79
CA LYS A 171 5.41 -14.42 2.39
C LYS A 171 6.33 -15.17 1.44
N GLU A 172 6.97 -14.46 0.52
CA GLU A 172 7.76 -15.05 -0.57
C GLU A 172 9.25 -15.21 -0.22
N PHE A 173 9.77 -14.45 0.76
CA PHE A 173 11.19 -14.44 1.08
C PHE A 173 11.47 -14.71 2.56
N TYR A 174 10.99 -13.86 3.48
CA TYR A 174 11.36 -13.96 4.89
C TYR A 174 10.83 -15.24 5.55
N LYS A 175 9.52 -15.47 5.50
CA LYS A 175 8.89 -16.63 6.13
C LYS A 175 9.44 -17.96 5.59
N PRO A 176 9.53 -18.19 4.25
CA PRO A 176 10.15 -19.39 3.73
C PRO A 176 11.62 -19.56 4.12
N GLN A 177 12.40 -18.46 4.22
CA GLN A 177 13.79 -18.51 4.72
C GLN A 177 13.84 -18.94 6.19
N ARG A 178 13.00 -18.35 7.04
CA ARG A 178 12.87 -18.72 8.45
C ARG A 178 12.49 -20.18 8.62
N ASP A 179 11.54 -20.66 7.80
CA ASP A 179 11.02 -22.01 7.86
C ASP A 179 11.92 -23.05 7.13
N GLY A 180 13.05 -22.60 6.55
CA GLY A 180 14.04 -23.46 5.88
C GLY A 180 13.57 -24.04 4.52
N ILE A 181 12.53 -23.45 3.91
CA ILE A 181 11.90 -23.90 2.67
C ILE A 181 12.02 -22.91 1.50
N LEU A 182 12.86 -21.88 1.64
CA LEU A 182 13.05 -20.89 0.57
C LEU A 182 13.65 -21.57 -0.67
N PRO A 183 13.02 -21.44 -1.86
CA PRO A 183 13.52 -22.06 -3.09
C PRO A 183 14.93 -21.62 -3.46
N LEU A 184 15.72 -22.49 -4.08
CA LEU A 184 17.13 -22.25 -4.42
C LEU A 184 17.35 -21.03 -5.32
N HIS A 185 16.37 -20.65 -6.14
CA HIS A 185 16.46 -19.48 -7.00
C HIS A 185 16.17 -18.16 -6.26
N ARG A 186 15.83 -18.21 -4.97
CA ARG A 186 15.58 -17.04 -4.11
C ARG A 186 16.55 -16.98 -2.95
N ARG A 187 16.89 -15.77 -2.51
CA ARG A 187 17.67 -15.52 -1.29
C ARG A 187 17.09 -14.33 -0.54
N PHE A 188 17.09 -14.45 0.77
CA PHE A 188 16.79 -13.36 1.68
C PHE A 188 18.02 -13.05 2.53
N ILE A 189 18.38 -11.77 2.60
CA ILE A 189 19.51 -11.29 3.41
C ILE A 189 19.01 -10.14 4.26
N GLN A 190 19.07 -10.33 5.57
CA GLN A 190 18.68 -9.30 6.53
C GLN A 190 19.84 -8.37 6.82
N SER A 191 19.60 -7.05 6.67
CA SER A 191 20.55 -6.01 7.08
C SER A 191 20.00 -5.17 8.22
N LEU A 192 20.86 -4.79 9.14
CA LEU A 192 20.53 -3.99 10.30
C LEU A 192 21.34 -2.68 10.29
N PRO A 193 20.90 -1.62 11.00
CA PRO A 193 21.70 -0.40 11.14
C PRO A 193 23.04 -0.67 11.82
N THR A 194 23.12 -1.67 12.70
CA THR A 194 24.35 -2.10 13.36
C THR A 194 25.36 -2.76 12.42
N ASP A 195 24.93 -3.23 11.24
CA ASP A 195 25.83 -3.75 10.21
C ASP A 195 26.56 -2.64 9.44
N ASN A 196 26.15 -1.38 9.63
CA ASN A 196 26.67 -0.23 8.89
C ASN A 196 27.48 0.71 9.81
N PRO A 197 28.82 0.61 9.81
CA PRO A 197 29.67 1.43 10.66
C PRO A 197 29.75 2.91 10.24
N HIS A 198 29.17 3.27 9.08
CA HIS A 198 29.17 4.64 8.57
C HIS A 198 27.99 5.48 9.09
N LEU A 199 27.06 4.88 9.84
CA LEU A 199 25.92 5.61 10.40
C LEU A 199 26.36 6.47 11.58
N HIS A 200 25.86 7.70 11.61
CA HIS A 200 26.12 8.57 12.75
C HIS A 200 25.41 8.04 14.01
N PRO A 201 26.06 8.01 15.19
CA PRO A 201 25.47 7.48 16.43
C PRO A 201 24.14 8.13 16.83
N SER A 202 23.94 9.42 16.51
CA SER A 202 22.66 10.11 16.78
C SER A 202 21.50 9.54 15.97
N TYR A 203 21.76 9.03 14.75
CA TYR A 203 20.73 8.38 13.94
C TYR A 203 20.27 7.06 14.60
N LEU A 204 21.18 6.26 15.08
CA LEU A 204 20.84 5.04 15.83
C LEU A 204 19.99 5.36 17.07
N LYS A 205 20.37 6.42 17.81
CA LYS A 205 19.60 6.89 18.96
C LYS A 205 18.20 7.37 18.56
N SER A 206 18.04 8.01 17.40
CA SER A 206 16.73 8.44 16.92
C SER A 206 15.82 7.26 16.62
N LEU A 207 16.32 6.19 16.00
CA LEU A 207 15.56 4.97 15.73
C LEU A 207 15.11 4.29 17.03
N LEU A 208 15.95 4.29 18.08
CA LEU A 208 15.60 3.73 19.39
C LEU A 208 14.50 4.49 20.13
N ARG A 209 14.29 5.78 19.79
CA ARG A 209 13.24 6.63 20.39
C ARG A 209 11.88 6.52 19.69
N LEU A 210 11.80 5.80 18.59
CA LEU A 210 10.53 5.53 17.91
C LEU A 210 9.59 4.71 18.80
N ASP A 211 8.31 4.73 18.48
CA ASP A 211 7.33 3.83 19.10
C ASP A 211 7.77 2.36 18.98
N LYS A 212 7.17 1.47 19.80
CA LYS A 212 7.58 0.06 19.88
C LYS A 212 7.62 -0.59 18.50
N ASN A 213 6.55 -0.49 17.70
CA ASN A 213 6.44 -1.18 16.41
C ASN A 213 7.40 -0.61 15.37
N SER A 214 7.51 0.71 15.26
CA SER A 214 8.49 1.36 14.38
C SER A 214 9.92 1.02 14.76
N ARG A 215 10.24 0.93 16.05
CA ARG A 215 11.56 0.52 16.54
C ARG A 215 11.87 -0.94 16.21
N GLU A 216 10.90 -1.86 16.41
CA GLU A 216 11.04 -3.26 16.01
C GLU A 216 11.37 -3.37 14.51
N ARG A 217 10.64 -2.67 13.67
CA ARG A 217 10.84 -2.68 12.21
C ARG A 217 12.14 -2.00 11.78
N LEU A 218 12.35 -0.76 12.21
CA LEU A 218 13.36 0.13 11.62
C LEU A 218 14.70 0.07 12.31
N TYR A 219 14.78 -0.40 13.56
CA TYR A 219 16.04 -0.60 14.28
C TYR A 219 16.40 -2.08 14.38
N TYR A 220 15.51 -2.92 14.91
CA TYR A 220 15.81 -4.34 15.08
C TYR A 220 15.60 -5.16 13.80
N GLY A 221 14.98 -4.61 12.77
CA GLY A 221 14.71 -5.34 11.53
C GLY A 221 13.79 -6.54 11.74
N ASN A 222 12.95 -6.48 12.79
CA ASN A 222 12.06 -7.57 13.15
C ASN A 222 10.93 -7.69 12.12
N TRP A 223 10.82 -8.84 11.47
CA TRP A 223 9.75 -9.16 10.53
C TRP A 223 8.54 -9.80 11.24
N GLU A 224 8.73 -10.27 12.46
CA GLU A 224 7.69 -10.83 13.33
C GLU A 224 7.26 -9.80 14.39
N TYR A 225 7.40 -8.49 14.07
CA TYR A 225 6.92 -7.48 15.01
C TYR A 225 5.46 -7.75 15.35
N ASP A 226 5.13 -7.63 16.65
CA ASP A 226 3.85 -8.04 17.22
C ASP A 226 2.68 -7.53 16.38
N ASP A 227 1.89 -8.47 15.89
CA ASP A 227 0.51 -8.20 15.55
C ASP A 227 -0.17 -7.94 16.89
N ASP A 228 -0.42 -6.67 17.17
CA ASP A 228 -1.34 -6.30 18.23
C ASP A 228 -2.65 -7.08 17.96
N PRO A 229 -3.05 -8.03 18.82
CA PRO A 229 -4.26 -8.83 18.59
C PRO A 229 -5.52 -7.97 18.44
N ALA A 230 -5.43 -6.67 18.82
CA ALA A 230 -6.45 -5.67 18.55
C ALA A 230 -6.49 -5.23 17.08
N THR A 231 -5.44 -5.45 16.31
CA THR A 231 -5.34 -4.97 14.92
C THR A 231 -6.37 -5.66 14.04
N LEU A 232 -7.23 -4.88 13.39
CA LEU A 232 -8.24 -5.39 12.45
C LEU A 232 -7.70 -5.59 11.04
N MET A 233 -6.72 -4.79 10.64
CA MET A 233 -6.14 -4.82 9.29
C MET A 233 -4.62 -4.78 9.39
N ASP A 234 -3.96 -5.71 8.72
CA ASP A 234 -2.51 -5.69 8.59
C ASP A 234 -2.06 -4.66 7.51
N ASN A 235 -0.82 -4.23 7.58
CA ASN A 235 -0.27 -3.26 6.62
C ASN A 235 -0.35 -3.72 5.17
N ASP A 236 -0.38 -5.03 4.93
CA ASP A 236 -0.50 -5.63 3.60
C ASP A 236 -1.88 -5.45 3.03
N SER A 237 -2.90 -5.72 3.85
CA SER A 237 -4.29 -5.51 3.48
C SER A 237 -4.57 -4.05 3.16
N ILE A 238 -3.97 -3.14 3.95
CA ILE A 238 -4.06 -1.69 3.73
C ILE A 238 -3.35 -1.30 2.42
N ALA A 239 -2.16 -1.84 2.15
CA ALA A 239 -1.46 -1.57 0.90
C ALA A 239 -2.22 -2.12 -0.33
N ASP A 240 -2.74 -3.36 -0.22
CA ASP A 240 -3.52 -4.00 -1.27
C ASP A 240 -4.87 -3.28 -1.52
N TYR A 241 -5.47 -2.68 -0.48
CA TYR A 241 -6.69 -1.88 -0.61
C TYR A 241 -6.52 -0.73 -1.62
N PHE A 242 -5.35 -0.11 -1.69
CA PHE A 242 -5.02 0.94 -2.66
C PHE A 242 -4.45 0.42 -3.98
N ASN A 243 -4.33 -0.89 -4.14
CA ASN A 243 -3.86 -1.56 -5.35
C ASN A 243 -4.81 -2.69 -5.76
N PRO A 244 -6.12 -2.41 -5.95
CA PRO A 244 -7.15 -3.44 -6.16
C PRO A 244 -7.16 -4.00 -7.58
N SER A 245 -6.01 -4.31 -8.17
CA SER A 245 -5.88 -4.80 -9.56
C SER A 245 -6.65 -6.11 -9.83
N HIS A 246 -6.91 -6.88 -8.77
CA HIS A 246 -7.68 -8.13 -8.81
C HIS A 246 -9.20 -7.91 -8.71
N LEU A 247 -9.66 -6.69 -8.45
CA LEU A 247 -11.06 -6.32 -8.34
C LEU A 247 -11.49 -5.51 -9.56
N SER A 248 -12.59 -5.92 -10.17
CA SER A 248 -13.22 -5.12 -11.24
C SER A 248 -14.37 -4.31 -10.66
N PRO A 249 -14.44 -2.99 -10.89
CA PRO A 249 -15.61 -2.19 -10.55
C PRO A 249 -16.84 -2.72 -11.26
N ALA A 250 -17.80 -3.33 -10.55
CA ALA A 250 -18.98 -3.93 -11.14
C ALA A 250 -20.20 -3.89 -10.19
N GLY A 251 -21.40 -4.01 -10.74
CA GLY A 251 -22.64 -4.05 -9.97
C GLY A 251 -23.24 -2.67 -9.70
N LEU A 252 -23.91 -2.51 -8.56
CA LEU A 252 -24.55 -1.26 -8.17
C LEU A 252 -23.51 -0.23 -7.71
N LYS A 253 -23.84 1.04 -7.94
CA LYS A 253 -23.07 2.18 -7.45
C LYS A 253 -23.66 2.70 -6.14
N PHE A 254 -22.78 3.11 -5.22
CA PHE A 254 -23.16 3.64 -3.92
C PHE A 254 -22.37 4.92 -3.62
N MET A 255 -22.89 5.74 -2.72
CA MET A 255 -22.18 6.89 -2.16
C MET A 255 -22.24 6.86 -0.64
N THR A 256 -21.10 7.02 0.02
CA THR A 256 -20.99 7.20 1.47
C THR A 256 -20.48 8.61 1.76
N ILE A 257 -21.05 9.27 2.76
CA ILE A 257 -20.74 10.65 3.11
C ILE A 257 -20.48 10.75 4.61
N ASP A 258 -19.23 10.96 5.00
CA ASP A 258 -18.90 11.37 6.36
C ASP A 258 -19.03 12.89 6.45
N VAL A 259 -19.98 13.37 7.28
CA VAL A 259 -20.36 14.79 7.32
C VAL A 259 -19.67 15.49 8.47
N ALA A 260 -18.79 16.44 8.16
CA ALA A 260 -18.16 17.28 9.18
C ALA A 260 -18.82 18.66 9.30
N ARG A 261 -18.79 19.22 10.53
CA ARG A 261 -19.22 20.58 10.81
C ARG A 261 -18.09 21.59 10.52
N LYS A 262 -18.45 22.89 10.42
CA LYS A 262 -17.51 24.05 10.34
C LYS A 262 -16.44 23.98 11.45
N GLY A 263 -15.41 23.15 11.26
CA GLY A 263 -14.33 22.91 12.20
C GLY A 263 -13.03 22.58 11.48
N ARG A 264 -12.19 21.74 12.10
CA ARG A 264 -10.96 21.21 11.50
C ARG A 264 -11.20 19.95 10.68
N ASP A 265 -12.34 19.27 10.89
CA ASP A 265 -12.71 18.02 10.23
C ASP A 265 -13.22 18.28 8.80
N LYS A 266 -13.15 17.29 7.93
CA LYS A 266 -13.53 17.38 6.51
C LYS A 266 -14.76 16.53 6.22
N THR A 267 -15.69 17.05 5.42
CA THR A 267 -16.71 16.19 4.82
C THR A 267 -16.06 15.36 3.71
N VAL A 268 -16.20 14.04 3.78
CA VAL A 268 -15.62 13.09 2.82
C VAL A 268 -16.71 12.35 2.07
N PHE A 269 -16.63 12.36 0.75
CA PHE A 269 -17.51 11.63 -0.17
C PHE A 269 -16.72 10.49 -0.78
N ARG A 270 -17.27 9.26 -0.77
CA ARG A 270 -16.75 8.13 -1.53
C ARG A 270 -17.80 7.56 -2.46
N ILE A 271 -17.39 7.32 -3.68
CA ILE A 271 -18.22 6.73 -4.73
C ILE A 271 -17.74 5.32 -4.97
N TRP A 272 -18.63 4.37 -4.80
CA TRP A 272 -18.36 2.95 -4.92
C TRP A 272 -19.03 2.37 -6.15
N HIS A 273 -18.34 1.47 -6.84
CA HIS A 273 -18.91 0.59 -7.85
C HIS A 273 -18.67 -0.86 -7.39
N GLY A 274 -19.72 -1.51 -6.90
CA GLY A 274 -19.58 -2.72 -6.11
C GLY A 274 -18.79 -2.47 -4.81
N TRP A 275 -17.66 -3.14 -4.68
CA TRP A 275 -16.74 -3.03 -3.53
C TRP A 275 -15.47 -2.25 -3.86
N VAL A 276 -15.41 -1.62 -5.02
CA VAL A 276 -14.29 -0.75 -5.41
C VAL A 276 -14.70 0.71 -5.28
N CYS A 277 -14.02 1.49 -4.46
CA CYS A 277 -14.14 2.94 -4.43
C CYS A 277 -13.47 3.52 -5.68
N ILE A 278 -14.27 4.11 -6.57
CA ILE A 278 -13.84 4.63 -7.88
C ILE A 278 -13.57 6.12 -7.89
N ALA A 279 -14.04 6.84 -6.88
CA ALA A 279 -13.77 8.26 -6.71
C ALA A 279 -13.91 8.66 -5.23
N ARG A 280 -13.08 9.61 -4.81
CA ARG A 280 -13.10 10.22 -3.49
C ARG A 280 -12.96 11.73 -3.63
N GLU A 281 -13.83 12.47 -2.93
CA GLU A 281 -13.75 13.93 -2.82
C GLU A 281 -13.89 14.37 -1.37
N SER A 282 -13.34 15.52 -1.02
CA SER A 282 -13.54 16.10 0.30
C SER A 282 -13.71 17.61 0.25
N ILE A 283 -14.48 18.13 1.20
CA ILE A 283 -14.69 19.57 1.38
C ILE A 283 -14.31 19.91 2.80
N ALA A 284 -13.42 20.91 2.98
CA ALA A 284 -13.04 21.42 4.27
C ALA A 284 -13.96 22.61 4.64
N LYS A 285 -14.40 22.68 5.91
CA LYS A 285 -15.16 23.83 6.46
C LYS A 285 -16.43 24.18 5.69
N SER A 286 -17.19 23.17 5.25
CA SER A 286 -18.37 23.36 4.41
C SER A 286 -19.64 23.72 5.21
N GLY A 287 -20.52 24.46 4.57
CA GLY A 287 -21.92 24.61 4.97
C GLY A 287 -22.76 23.39 4.55
N LEU A 288 -23.94 23.25 5.17
CA LEU A 288 -24.86 22.15 4.85
C LEU A 288 -25.33 22.19 3.39
N ASP A 289 -25.61 23.37 2.88
CA ASP A 289 -26.01 23.66 1.52
C ASP A 289 -24.94 23.25 0.49
N GLU A 290 -23.68 23.52 0.81
CA GLU A 290 -22.54 23.13 -0.02
C GLU A 290 -22.37 21.61 -0.08
N VAL A 291 -22.48 20.92 1.08
CA VAL A 291 -22.43 19.46 1.16
C VAL A 291 -23.54 18.81 0.34
N VAL A 292 -24.78 19.30 0.52
CA VAL A 292 -25.95 18.82 -0.23
C VAL A 292 -25.82 19.09 -1.73
N GLY A 293 -25.35 20.31 -2.10
CA GLY A 293 -25.11 20.66 -3.50
C GLY A 293 -24.08 19.75 -4.14
N ARG A 294 -22.95 19.47 -3.43
CA ARG A 294 -21.91 18.58 -3.93
C ARG A 294 -22.38 17.14 -4.06
N ALA A 295 -23.10 16.64 -3.06
CA ALA A 295 -23.68 15.28 -3.11
C ALA A 295 -24.61 15.10 -4.33
N LYS A 296 -25.45 16.09 -4.66
CA LYS A 296 -26.33 16.04 -5.85
C LYS A 296 -25.55 16.02 -7.16
N ILE A 297 -24.46 16.81 -7.25
CA ILE A 297 -23.57 16.80 -8.41
C ILE A 297 -22.94 15.42 -8.59
N LEU A 298 -22.40 14.82 -7.52
CA LEU A 298 -21.80 13.49 -7.55
C LEU A 298 -22.84 12.42 -7.87
N GLN A 299 -24.01 12.48 -7.24
CA GLN A 299 -25.13 11.58 -7.52
C GLN A 299 -25.46 11.54 -9.02
N THR A 300 -25.61 12.71 -9.65
CA THR A 300 -25.93 12.83 -11.07
C THR A 300 -24.79 12.34 -11.94
N ARG A 301 -23.54 12.79 -11.65
CA ARG A 301 -22.33 12.42 -12.41
C ARG A 301 -22.12 10.91 -12.48
N TYR A 302 -22.34 10.21 -11.38
CA TYR A 302 -22.10 8.76 -11.29
C TYR A 302 -23.37 7.90 -11.47
N GLY A 303 -24.54 8.52 -11.61
CA GLY A 303 -25.82 7.82 -11.79
C GLY A 303 -26.20 6.96 -10.58
N ILE A 304 -26.15 7.53 -9.37
CA ILE A 304 -26.39 6.80 -8.12
C ILE A 304 -27.84 6.98 -7.68
N ALA A 305 -28.54 5.88 -7.41
CA ALA A 305 -29.90 5.93 -6.87
C ALA A 305 -29.88 6.50 -5.43
N LEU A 306 -30.87 7.30 -5.04
CA LEU A 306 -30.97 7.86 -3.69
C LEU A 306 -30.98 6.79 -2.60
N SER A 307 -31.56 5.62 -2.87
CA SER A 307 -31.53 4.46 -1.96
C SER A 307 -30.14 3.91 -1.70
N ASN A 308 -29.17 4.25 -2.56
CA ASN A 308 -27.77 3.82 -2.50
C ASN A 308 -26.85 4.92 -1.98
N ILE A 309 -27.40 5.95 -1.36
CA ILE A 309 -26.65 7.02 -0.70
C ILE A 309 -26.88 6.91 0.80
N VAL A 310 -25.79 6.93 1.58
CA VAL A 310 -25.81 6.98 3.04
C VAL A 310 -24.91 8.13 3.52
N ALA A 311 -25.41 8.90 4.47
CA ALA A 311 -24.66 9.95 5.13
C ALA A 311 -24.63 9.71 6.63
N ASP A 312 -23.53 10.09 7.29
CA ASP A 312 -23.50 10.15 8.76
C ASP A 312 -24.61 11.09 9.24
N GLU A 313 -25.52 10.57 10.07
CA GLU A 313 -26.68 11.28 10.57
C GLU A 313 -26.43 11.96 11.92
N ASP A 314 -25.33 11.62 12.59
CA ASP A 314 -25.01 12.17 13.91
C ASP A 314 -24.70 13.67 13.82
N GLY A 315 -25.31 14.44 14.70
CA GLY A 315 -25.13 15.89 14.79
C GLY A 315 -25.67 16.67 13.57
N VAL A 316 -24.79 17.29 12.78
CA VAL A 316 -25.21 18.09 11.60
C VAL A 316 -25.54 17.27 10.38
N GLY A 317 -25.13 16.00 10.35
CA GLY A 317 -25.41 15.12 9.24
C GLY A 317 -26.89 14.84 9.02
N GLY A 318 -27.72 14.92 10.07
CA GLY A 318 -29.18 14.81 9.96
C GLY A 318 -29.78 15.76 8.94
N GLY A 319 -29.29 17.02 8.89
CA GLY A 319 -29.70 17.96 7.85
C GLY A 319 -29.33 17.54 6.43
N VAL A 320 -28.19 16.89 6.21
CA VAL A 320 -27.80 16.33 4.89
C VAL A 320 -28.76 15.21 4.50
N VAL A 321 -29.08 14.32 5.43
CA VAL A 321 -30.03 13.20 5.23
C VAL A 321 -31.39 13.74 4.81
N ASP A 322 -31.92 14.75 5.51
CA ASP A 322 -33.23 15.35 5.24
C ASP A 322 -33.29 16.05 3.88
N PHE A 323 -32.31 16.87 3.55
CA PHE A 323 -32.28 17.63 2.30
C PHE A 323 -31.97 16.77 1.06
N LEU A 324 -31.16 15.73 1.20
CA LEU A 324 -30.88 14.77 0.13
C LEU A 324 -31.96 13.69 0.02
N LYS A 325 -32.76 13.48 1.06
CA LYS A 325 -33.68 12.35 1.20
C LYS A 325 -32.97 11.00 1.02
N CYS A 326 -31.74 10.92 1.49
CA CYS A 326 -30.91 9.73 1.47
C CYS A 326 -31.09 8.91 2.76
N LYS A 327 -30.25 7.91 2.98
CA LYS A 327 -30.25 7.10 4.19
C LYS A 327 -29.32 7.72 5.22
N GLY A 328 -29.72 7.68 6.50
CA GLY A 328 -28.91 8.09 7.63
C GLY A 328 -28.16 6.90 8.24
N PHE A 329 -26.94 7.15 8.66
CA PHE A 329 -26.12 6.23 9.43
C PHE A 329 -25.93 6.79 10.84
N VAL A 330 -26.51 6.12 11.82
CA VAL A 330 -26.39 6.50 13.23
C VAL A 330 -25.35 5.60 13.90
N ASN A 331 -24.20 6.17 14.27
CA ASN A 331 -23.03 5.43 14.76
C ASN A 331 -23.35 4.52 15.96
N ASN A 332 -24.10 5.03 16.93
CA ASN A 332 -24.40 4.33 18.17
C ASN A 332 -25.70 3.52 18.12
N SER A 333 -26.34 3.37 16.96
CA SER A 333 -27.53 2.52 16.84
C SER A 333 -27.19 1.05 17.06
N SER A 334 -28.22 0.26 17.34
CA SER A 334 -28.07 -1.19 17.50
C SER A 334 -27.53 -1.84 16.23
N PRO A 335 -26.66 -2.85 16.38
CA PRO A 335 -26.18 -3.63 15.25
C PRO A 335 -27.35 -4.29 14.49
N LEU A 336 -27.19 -4.44 13.18
CA LEU A 336 -28.17 -5.05 12.29
C LEU A 336 -27.96 -6.57 12.21
N GLU A 337 -29.07 -7.32 12.11
CA GLU A 337 -29.02 -8.75 11.86
C GLU A 337 -28.26 -9.07 10.57
N MET A 338 -27.48 -10.13 10.56
CA MET A 338 -26.72 -10.60 9.41
C MET A 338 -27.27 -11.92 8.92
N LEU A 339 -27.21 -12.12 7.60
CA LEU A 339 -27.57 -13.41 6.99
C LEU A 339 -26.32 -14.30 6.95
N GLU A 340 -26.36 -15.40 7.73
CA GLU A 340 -25.34 -16.47 7.67
C GLU A 340 -26.00 -17.72 7.06
N GLY A 341 -25.59 -18.01 5.83
CA GLY A 341 -26.28 -19.03 5.04
C GLY A 341 -27.73 -18.63 4.75
N SER A 342 -28.71 -19.38 5.28
CA SER A 342 -30.15 -19.11 5.16
C SER A 342 -30.80 -18.50 6.40
N THR A 343 -30.03 -18.29 7.48
CA THR A 343 -30.55 -17.86 8.80
C THR A 343 -30.06 -16.47 9.17
N TYR A 344 -30.95 -15.64 9.72
CA TYR A 344 -30.57 -14.37 10.31
C TYR A 344 -29.99 -14.60 11.71
N VAL A 345 -28.76 -14.16 11.91
CA VAL A 345 -28.04 -14.28 13.18
C VAL A 345 -28.02 -12.95 13.89
N LYS A 346 -28.28 -12.98 15.20
CA LYS A 346 -28.18 -11.80 16.05
C LYS A 346 -26.71 -11.38 16.18
N PRO A 347 -26.36 -10.15 15.81
CA PRO A 347 -24.99 -9.70 15.81
C PRO A 347 -24.44 -9.51 17.22
N ASN A 348 -23.17 -9.87 17.44
CA ASN A 348 -22.46 -9.69 18.70
C ASN A 348 -21.50 -8.48 18.63
N TYR A 349 -22.03 -7.30 18.35
CA TYR A 349 -21.27 -6.04 18.29
C TYR A 349 -21.83 -5.01 19.29
N ASP A 350 -20.98 -4.04 19.68
CA ASP A 350 -21.40 -2.97 20.59
C ASP A 350 -22.47 -2.06 19.98
N ASN A 351 -22.22 -1.63 18.76
CA ASN A 351 -23.07 -0.72 17.99
C ASN A 351 -22.88 -0.93 16.48
N LEU A 352 -23.65 -0.21 15.68
CA LEU A 352 -23.61 -0.29 14.22
C LEU A 352 -22.25 0.15 13.64
N LYS A 353 -21.61 1.17 14.23
CA LYS A 353 -20.26 1.60 13.81
C LYS A 353 -19.25 0.48 13.98
N SER A 354 -19.23 -0.18 15.14
CA SER A 354 -18.34 -1.31 15.42
C SER A 354 -18.59 -2.46 14.44
N GLN A 355 -19.86 -2.81 14.18
CA GLN A 355 -20.22 -3.84 13.23
C GLN A 355 -19.71 -3.52 11.81
N CYS A 356 -19.99 -2.32 11.30
CA CYS A 356 -19.57 -1.91 9.96
C CYS A 356 -18.06 -1.82 9.86
N SER A 357 -17.37 -1.30 10.90
CA SER A 357 -15.91 -1.20 10.92
C SER A 357 -15.24 -2.57 10.90
N ILE A 358 -15.65 -3.50 11.76
CA ILE A 358 -15.07 -4.84 11.82
C ILE A 358 -15.33 -5.59 10.50
N LYS A 359 -16.56 -5.54 10.00
CA LYS A 359 -16.93 -6.22 8.76
C LYS A 359 -16.26 -5.61 7.51
N MET A 360 -16.08 -4.30 7.47
CA MET A 360 -15.34 -3.66 6.38
C MET A 360 -13.85 -4.01 6.44
N ALA A 361 -13.27 -4.06 7.63
CA ALA A 361 -11.91 -4.53 7.84
C ALA A 361 -11.72 -5.99 7.38
N GLU A 362 -12.68 -6.88 7.66
CA GLU A 362 -12.68 -8.26 7.14
C GLU A 362 -12.70 -8.29 5.60
N MET A 363 -13.50 -7.44 4.95
CA MET A 363 -13.53 -7.32 3.47
C MET A 363 -12.17 -6.90 2.93
N ILE A 364 -11.52 -5.92 3.56
CA ILE A 364 -10.20 -5.42 3.17
C ILE A 364 -9.13 -6.50 3.39
N THR A 365 -9.12 -7.15 4.55
CA THR A 365 -8.15 -8.22 4.89
C THR A 365 -8.27 -9.41 3.94
N ASN A 366 -9.48 -9.73 3.50
CA ASN A 366 -9.73 -10.79 2.52
C ASN A 366 -9.57 -10.31 1.05
N ARG A 367 -9.12 -9.08 0.80
CA ARG A 367 -8.93 -8.47 -0.52
C ARG A 367 -10.20 -8.43 -1.37
N LEU A 368 -11.34 -8.23 -0.72
CA LEU A 368 -12.65 -8.15 -1.37
C LEU A 368 -13.13 -6.71 -1.57
N ALA A 369 -12.41 -5.73 -1.04
CA ALA A 369 -12.69 -4.30 -1.22
C ALA A 369 -11.40 -3.54 -1.51
N GLY A 370 -11.52 -2.42 -2.25
CA GLY A 370 -10.37 -1.59 -2.60
C GLY A 370 -10.75 -0.19 -3.05
N GLU A 371 -9.74 0.67 -3.23
CA GLU A 371 -9.89 2.06 -3.65
C GLU A 371 -8.92 2.42 -4.77
N LEU A 372 -9.45 2.98 -5.87
CA LEU A 372 -8.68 3.56 -6.96
C LEU A 372 -8.32 5.00 -6.59
N CYS A 373 -7.15 5.21 -6.03
CA CYS A 373 -6.69 6.51 -5.57
C CYS A 373 -5.33 6.86 -6.16
N ASP A 374 -5.20 8.04 -6.75
CA ASP A 374 -3.94 8.51 -7.34
C ASP A 374 -3.18 9.49 -6.43
N ASN A 375 -3.81 9.92 -5.33
CA ASN A 375 -3.25 10.90 -4.42
C ASN A 375 -2.53 10.24 -3.25
N ASP A 376 -1.21 10.28 -3.24
CA ASP A 376 -0.38 9.65 -2.21
C ASP A 376 -0.63 10.25 -0.80
N ALA A 377 -0.95 11.54 -0.68
CA ALA A 377 -1.27 12.15 0.62
C ALA A 377 -2.59 11.61 1.18
N VAL A 378 -3.59 11.40 0.31
CA VAL A 378 -4.87 10.78 0.71
C VAL A 378 -4.65 9.33 1.12
N LYS A 379 -3.86 8.56 0.35
CA LYS A 379 -3.52 7.18 0.70
C LYS A 379 -2.85 7.09 2.06
N GLN A 380 -1.83 7.93 2.29
CA GLN A 380 -1.13 7.94 3.56
C GLN A 380 -2.07 8.29 4.71
N THR A 381 -2.87 9.35 4.56
CA THR A 381 -3.85 9.75 5.58
C THR A 381 -4.84 8.63 5.88
N THR A 382 -5.38 7.98 4.84
CA THR A 382 -6.35 6.88 5.00
C THR A 382 -5.68 5.66 5.63
N ALA A 383 -4.46 5.31 5.23
CA ALA A 383 -3.71 4.20 5.80
C ALA A 383 -3.43 4.40 7.29
N GLU A 384 -3.00 5.61 7.70
CA GLU A 384 -2.79 5.97 9.11
C GLU A 384 -4.08 5.80 9.95
N GLU A 385 -5.23 6.17 9.39
CA GLU A 385 -6.51 5.96 10.05
C GLU A 385 -6.88 4.48 10.15
N MET A 386 -6.71 3.71 9.07
CA MET A 386 -6.98 2.27 9.04
C MET A 386 -6.12 1.49 10.03
N GLU A 387 -4.85 1.83 10.19
CA GLU A 387 -3.93 1.23 11.15
C GLU A 387 -4.38 1.43 12.60
N GLN A 388 -5.08 2.51 12.90
CA GLN A 388 -5.54 2.82 14.24
C GLN A 388 -6.95 2.30 14.55
N VAL A 389 -7.65 1.71 13.59
CA VAL A 389 -8.93 1.04 13.85
C VAL A 389 -8.67 -0.33 14.44
N LYS A 390 -8.85 -0.44 15.75
CA LYS A 390 -8.51 -1.62 16.53
C LYS A 390 -9.71 -2.12 17.33
N LEU A 391 -9.71 -3.42 17.61
CA LEU A 391 -10.66 -3.99 18.59
C LEU A 391 -10.42 -3.39 19.97
N LYS A 392 -11.47 -3.20 20.73
CA LYS A 392 -11.38 -2.90 22.15
C LYS A 392 -11.61 -4.17 22.99
N ASP A 393 -11.10 -4.18 24.21
CA ASP A 393 -11.42 -5.20 25.23
C ASP A 393 -11.25 -6.67 24.76
N ILE A 394 -10.13 -6.98 24.09
CA ILE A 394 -9.87 -8.29 23.45
C ILE A 394 -9.94 -9.45 24.45
N ASP A 395 -9.56 -9.20 25.70
CA ASP A 395 -9.48 -10.21 26.75
C ASP A 395 -10.82 -10.43 27.50
N LYS A 396 -11.90 -9.76 27.07
CA LYS A 396 -13.21 -9.87 27.70
C LYS A 396 -14.20 -10.65 26.84
N ASP A 397 -14.80 -11.66 27.39
CA ASP A 397 -16.00 -12.28 26.82
C ASP A 397 -17.13 -11.25 26.76
N GLY A 398 -17.42 -10.73 25.58
CA GLY A 398 -18.41 -9.69 25.42
C GLY A 398 -18.72 -9.36 23.96
N ARG A 399 -19.42 -8.25 23.76
CA ARG A 399 -19.68 -7.74 22.41
C ARG A 399 -18.39 -7.19 21.79
N GLN A 400 -18.22 -7.44 20.51
CA GLN A 400 -17.11 -6.90 19.77
C GLN A 400 -17.28 -5.39 19.53
N GLY A 401 -16.27 -4.61 19.85
CA GLY A 401 -16.25 -3.18 19.63
C GLY A 401 -14.91 -2.71 19.06
N ILE A 402 -14.91 -1.50 18.53
CA ILE A 402 -13.67 -0.80 18.14
C ILE A 402 -13.33 0.25 19.19
N ILE A 403 -12.06 0.65 19.24
CA ILE A 403 -11.64 1.74 20.13
C ILE A 403 -12.41 3.03 19.81
N PRO A 404 -12.71 3.88 20.82
CA PRO A 404 -13.47 5.10 20.61
C PRO A 404 -12.81 6.07 19.63
N LYS A 405 -13.63 6.83 18.87
CA LYS A 405 -13.17 7.85 17.93
C LYS A 405 -12.20 8.85 18.55
N ASP A 406 -12.46 9.27 19.81
CA ASP A 406 -11.60 10.20 20.52
C ASP A 406 -10.21 9.62 20.78
N ARG A 407 -10.12 8.32 21.04
CA ARG A 407 -8.82 7.64 21.20
C ARG A 407 -8.04 7.60 19.89
N ILE A 408 -8.72 7.37 18.76
CA ILE A 408 -8.09 7.46 17.43
C ILE A 408 -7.60 8.90 17.18
N LYS A 409 -8.43 9.91 17.49
CA LYS A 409 -8.04 11.33 17.38
C LYS A 409 -6.79 11.68 18.19
N GLU A 410 -6.65 11.15 19.39
CA GLU A 410 -5.45 11.34 20.22
C GLU A 410 -4.21 10.74 19.55
N LEU A 411 -4.33 9.55 18.94
CA LEU A 411 -3.23 8.83 18.33
C LEU A 411 -2.71 9.49 17.04
N ILE A 412 -3.62 10.00 16.19
CA ILE A 412 -3.27 10.56 14.87
C ILE A 412 -3.39 12.08 14.78
N GLY A 413 -3.84 12.75 15.86
CA GLY A 413 -3.97 14.21 15.92
C GLY A 413 -5.13 14.81 15.11
N ARG A 414 -6.03 13.97 14.53
CA ARG A 414 -7.19 14.38 13.71
C ARG A 414 -8.33 13.36 13.80
N SER A 415 -9.50 13.75 13.28
CA SER A 415 -10.64 12.84 13.12
C SER A 415 -10.36 11.78 12.05
N PRO A 416 -10.81 10.51 12.21
CA PRO A 416 -10.67 9.45 11.21
C PRO A 416 -11.78 9.53 10.13
N ASP A 417 -11.92 10.70 9.48
CA ASP A 417 -13.00 11.00 8.52
C ASP A 417 -12.91 10.12 7.27
N GLU A 418 -11.70 9.73 6.89
CA GLU A 418 -11.47 8.82 5.77
C GLU A 418 -12.01 7.42 6.10
N TRP A 419 -11.65 6.88 7.27
CA TRP A 419 -12.17 5.58 7.69
C TRP A 419 -13.68 5.57 7.89
N ASP A 420 -14.22 6.62 8.53
CA ASP A 420 -15.67 6.72 8.78
C ASP A 420 -16.47 6.67 7.47
N SER A 421 -15.97 7.29 6.39
CA SER A 421 -16.59 7.20 5.07
C SER A 421 -16.39 5.84 4.39
N ILE A 422 -15.33 5.07 4.69
CA ILE A 422 -15.09 3.72 4.15
C ILE A 422 -16.01 2.70 4.81
N MET A 423 -16.07 2.67 6.15
CA MET A 423 -16.79 1.63 6.88
C MET A 423 -18.30 1.67 6.62
N MET A 424 -18.87 2.86 6.33
CA MET A 424 -20.28 3.01 5.97
C MET A 424 -20.67 2.25 4.69
N ARG A 425 -19.71 1.88 3.82
CA ARG A 425 -20.00 1.05 2.65
C ARG A 425 -20.57 -0.31 3.02
N TYR A 426 -20.11 -0.88 4.14
CA TYR A 426 -20.61 -2.19 4.58
C TYR A 426 -22.08 -2.16 5.03
N TRP A 427 -22.58 -1.00 5.46
CA TRP A 427 -23.99 -0.84 5.87
C TRP A 427 -24.97 -1.31 4.79
N PHE A 428 -24.67 -1.09 3.50
CA PHE A 428 -25.53 -1.56 2.41
C PHE A 428 -25.58 -3.08 2.30
N ALA A 429 -24.55 -3.79 2.74
CA ALA A 429 -24.53 -5.25 2.77
C ALA A 429 -25.39 -5.83 3.91
N LEU A 430 -25.58 -5.06 4.99
CA LEU A 430 -26.40 -5.48 6.13
C LEU A 430 -27.90 -5.33 5.89
N ARG A 431 -28.29 -4.56 4.87
CA ARG A 431 -29.72 -4.33 4.60
C ARG A 431 -30.34 -5.54 3.92
N LYS A 432 -31.50 -5.95 4.45
CA LYS A 432 -32.33 -6.99 3.80
C LYS A 432 -32.67 -6.57 2.39
N THR A 433 -32.16 -7.26 1.38
CA THR A 433 -32.64 -7.13 0.01
C THR A 433 -34.01 -7.78 -0.06
N PHE A 434 -35.06 -6.99 -0.18
CA PHE A 434 -36.38 -7.52 -0.58
C PHE A 434 -36.24 -8.03 -2.01
N ASN A 435 -36.08 -9.34 -2.16
CA ASN A 435 -36.31 -10.00 -3.44
C ASN A 435 -37.82 -9.85 -3.75
N THR A 436 -38.18 -8.84 -4.51
CA THR A 436 -39.42 -8.84 -5.24
C THR A 436 -39.36 -9.96 -6.26
N LYS A 437 -39.79 -11.16 -5.86
CA LYS A 437 -40.17 -12.18 -6.85
C LYS A 437 -41.33 -11.55 -7.62
N VAL A 438 -41.08 -11.05 -8.83
CA VAL A 438 -42.07 -10.75 -9.81
C VAL A 438 -42.74 -12.12 -10.10
N ARG A 439 -43.92 -12.36 -9.56
CA ARG A 439 -44.81 -13.38 -10.07
C ARG A 439 -45.24 -12.93 -11.46
N VAL A 440 -44.65 -13.56 -12.46
CA VAL A 440 -45.22 -13.55 -13.81
C VAL A 440 -46.46 -14.44 -13.73
N GLY A 441 -47.65 -13.81 -13.81
CA GLY A 441 -48.92 -14.50 -14.02
C GLY A 441 -49.06 -14.88 -15.48
#